data_972181878e04f4c8df7ec5ca65e2dca5
#
_entry.id   972181878e04f4c8df7ec5ca65e2dca5
#
_cell.length_a   1.000
_cell.length_b   1.000
_cell.length_c   1.000
_cell.angle_alpha   90.00
_cell.angle_beta   90.00
_cell.angle_gamma   90.00
#
_symmetry.space_group_name_H-M   'P 1'
#
loop_
_entity.id
_entity.type
_entity.pdbx_description
1 polymer ?
#
loop_
_entity_poly.entity_id
_entity_poly.type
_entity_poly.pdbx_seq_one_letter_code
_entity_poly.pdbx_strand_id
1 'polypeptide(L)'
;KMPLPNQISPTDPNNLQGNYLAAGVMTLIRNQYDFKSNWNATSKLMVWGKYSRMDAPVQGVYPFGDLGGAALGTEGFGDTTTQLVTAGHTYTFSPTFYMDGVFGYTRMDQEVGIPGQGRNVGLDDWKIPGTNGGRQFANDPRYGGLPQLTGFGFSYIGVGATWAPLFRKERSYTYQTNFSKIKGAHEMRWGFEPRRLELNHWQPETQNPRGAISFA
;
A
#
# COMPACT_ATOMS: atom_id res chain seq x y z
N LYS A 1 -0.38 24.73 -15.75
CA LYS A 1 0.57 25.87 -15.88
C LYS A 1 1.58 25.78 -14.76
N MET A 2 2.90 25.82 -15.09
CA MET A 2 3.97 25.86 -14.08
C MET A 2 3.78 27.06 -13.13
N PRO A 3 4.00 26.89 -11.82
CA PRO A 3 4.07 28.02 -10.92
C PRO A 3 5.25 28.92 -11.27
N LEU A 4 5.12 30.19 -10.98
CA LEU A 4 6.20 31.16 -11.15
C LEU A 4 7.22 31.04 -10.01
N PRO A 5 8.49 31.47 -10.22
CA PRO A 5 9.45 31.60 -9.14
C PRO A 5 8.89 32.41 -7.97
N ASN A 6 9.14 31.96 -6.75
CA ASN A 6 8.63 32.59 -5.53
C ASN A 6 9.72 32.98 -4.55
N GLN A 7 10.99 32.78 -4.92
CA GLN A 7 12.16 33.23 -4.13
C GLN A 7 13.32 33.58 -5.05
N ILE A 8 14.30 34.30 -4.51
CA ILE A 8 15.59 34.50 -5.14
C ILE A 8 16.47 33.31 -4.80
N SER A 9 17.13 32.74 -5.82
CA SER A 9 18.03 31.62 -5.61
C SER A 9 19.18 31.98 -4.66
N PRO A 10 19.42 31.20 -3.63
CA PRO A 10 20.56 31.47 -2.73
C PRO A 10 21.92 31.11 -3.34
N THR A 11 21.92 30.36 -4.45
CA THR A 11 23.14 29.77 -5.03
C THR A 11 23.35 30.11 -6.50
N ASP A 12 22.32 30.60 -7.19
CA ASP A 12 22.41 30.95 -8.61
C ASP A 12 22.15 32.44 -8.85
N PRO A 13 23.18 33.24 -9.20
CA PRO A 13 23.03 34.66 -9.42
C PRO A 13 22.11 35.02 -10.60
N ASN A 14 21.89 34.11 -11.52
CA ASN A 14 20.97 34.30 -12.65
C ASN A 14 19.52 33.92 -12.31
N ASN A 15 19.32 33.41 -11.10
CA ASN A 15 17.99 32.94 -10.64
C ASN A 15 17.28 31.94 -11.53
N LEU A 16 18.05 31.07 -12.18
CA LEU A 16 17.52 30.01 -13.07
C LEU A 16 17.30 28.69 -12.31
N GLN A 17 18.00 28.51 -11.19
CA GLN A 17 17.88 27.32 -10.35
C GLN A 17 17.59 27.70 -8.89
N GLY A 18 16.90 26.84 -8.17
CA GLY A 18 16.60 27.08 -6.75
C GLY A 18 15.71 28.29 -6.47
N ASN A 19 14.94 28.74 -7.45
CA ASN A 19 14.10 29.95 -7.41
C ASN A 19 12.64 29.66 -7.03
N TYR A 20 12.31 28.42 -6.75
CA TYR A 20 10.98 27.99 -6.32
C TYR A 20 11.07 27.10 -5.09
N LEU A 21 10.41 27.53 -4.03
CA LEU A 21 10.24 26.74 -2.82
C LEU A 21 8.79 26.31 -2.70
N ALA A 22 8.56 25.02 -2.65
CA ALA A 22 7.27 24.44 -2.34
C ALA A 22 7.32 23.80 -0.95
N ALA A 23 6.30 24.07 -0.16
CA ALA A 23 6.03 23.36 1.07
C ALA A 23 4.66 22.69 0.96
N GLY A 24 4.53 21.52 1.52
CA GLY A 24 3.28 20.79 1.56
C GLY A 24 3.23 19.88 2.77
N VAL A 25 2.03 19.47 3.12
CA VAL A 25 1.80 18.56 4.24
C VAL A 25 1.49 17.18 3.68
N MET A 26 2.34 16.22 4.01
CA MET A 26 1.99 14.82 3.83
C MET A 26 1.02 14.42 4.94
N THR A 27 -0.13 13.89 4.56
CA THR A 27 -1.13 13.43 5.52
C THR A 27 -1.11 11.92 5.58
N LEU A 28 -0.98 11.38 6.80
CA LEU A 28 -1.15 9.98 7.10
C LEU A 28 -2.19 9.87 8.20
N ILE A 29 -3.29 9.19 7.90
CA ILE A 29 -4.35 8.92 8.88
C ILE A 29 -4.38 7.41 9.07
N ARG A 30 -4.38 6.95 10.31
CA ARG A 30 -4.51 5.53 10.62
C ARG A 30 -5.62 5.34 11.64
N ASN A 31 -6.66 4.66 11.22
CA ASN A 31 -7.75 4.24 12.09
C ASN A 31 -7.73 2.74 12.26
N GLN A 32 -7.85 2.29 13.49
CA GLN A 32 -7.89 0.87 13.81
C GLN A 32 -9.04 0.59 14.78
N TYR A 33 -9.76 -0.48 14.48
CA TYR A 33 -10.89 -0.96 15.26
C TYR A 33 -10.67 -2.42 15.59
N ASP A 34 -10.81 -2.76 16.87
CA ASP A 34 -10.66 -4.13 17.38
C ASP A 34 -11.89 -4.50 18.19
N PHE A 35 -12.45 -5.66 17.88
CA PHE A 35 -13.51 -6.28 18.65
C PHE A 35 -13.11 -7.70 19.02
N LYS A 36 -13.29 -8.07 20.31
CA LYS A 36 -13.01 -9.42 20.79
C LYS A 36 -14.13 -9.89 21.71
N SER A 37 -14.54 -11.15 21.55
CA SER A 37 -15.50 -11.82 22.42
C SER A 37 -14.95 -13.17 22.85
N ASN A 38 -15.21 -13.55 24.10
CA ASN A 38 -14.90 -14.86 24.66
C ASN A 38 -16.19 -15.47 25.19
N TRP A 39 -16.34 -16.76 25.03
CA TRP A 39 -17.49 -17.51 25.49
C TRP A 39 -17.07 -18.88 26.04
N ASN A 40 -17.46 -19.13 27.29
CA ASN A 40 -17.34 -20.45 27.92
C ASN A 40 -18.58 -21.28 27.56
N ALA A 41 -18.47 -21.99 26.40
CA ALA A 41 -19.60 -22.77 25.88
C ALA A 41 -19.98 -23.94 26.78
N THR A 42 -19.01 -24.55 27.43
CA THR A 42 -19.18 -25.59 28.48
C THR A 42 -18.07 -25.45 29.51
N SER A 43 -18.11 -26.29 30.57
CA SER A 43 -17.01 -26.38 31.56
C SER A 43 -15.68 -26.87 30.94
N LYS A 44 -15.72 -27.46 29.73
CA LYS A 44 -14.55 -28.00 29.03
C LYS A 44 -14.19 -27.24 27.78
N LEU A 45 -15.07 -26.38 27.24
CA LEU A 45 -14.89 -25.69 25.97
C LEU A 45 -15.01 -24.19 26.16
N MET A 46 -13.92 -23.51 25.90
CA MET A 46 -13.87 -22.05 25.72
C MET A 46 -13.65 -21.76 24.23
N VAL A 47 -14.41 -20.83 23.69
CA VAL A 47 -14.21 -20.29 22.34
C VAL A 47 -14.06 -18.77 22.41
N TRP A 48 -13.36 -18.20 21.45
CA TRP A 48 -13.22 -16.77 21.32
C TRP A 48 -13.13 -16.36 19.86
N GLY A 49 -13.51 -15.13 19.59
CA GLY A 49 -13.39 -14.53 18.28
C GLY A 49 -12.86 -13.11 18.37
N LYS A 50 -12.07 -12.71 17.40
CA LYS A 50 -11.56 -11.36 17.23
C LYS A 50 -11.75 -10.90 15.79
N TYR A 51 -12.21 -9.67 15.62
CA TYR A 51 -12.18 -8.93 14.36
C TYR A 51 -11.36 -7.67 14.55
N SER A 52 -10.47 -7.41 13.60
CA SER A 52 -9.71 -6.17 13.55
C SER A 52 -9.81 -5.58 12.14
N ARG A 53 -9.94 -4.26 12.08
CA ARG A 53 -9.86 -3.51 10.83
C ARG A 53 -8.93 -2.31 11.01
N MET A 54 -8.07 -2.10 10.03
CA MET A 54 -7.22 -0.92 9.92
C MET A 54 -7.42 -0.29 8.55
N ASP A 55 -7.65 1.02 8.53
CA ASP A 55 -7.66 1.86 7.33
C ASP A 55 -6.55 2.90 7.48
N ALA A 56 -5.67 2.97 6.49
CA ALA A 56 -4.49 3.83 6.52
C ALA A 56 -4.30 4.59 5.19
N PRO A 57 -5.15 5.61 4.90
CA PRO A 57 -4.93 6.48 3.77
C PRO A 57 -3.74 7.41 4.00
N VAL A 58 -2.97 7.61 2.92
CA VAL A 58 -1.82 8.51 2.85
C VAL A 58 -2.02 9.44 1.66
N GLN A 59 -1.81 10.73 1.87
CA GLN A 59 -1.78 11.73 0.80
C GLN A 59 -0.40 12.38 0.78
N GLY A 60 0.29 12.26 -0.34
CA GLY A 60 1.59 12.90 -0.57
C GLY A 60 1.46 14.36 -1.01
N VAL A 61 2.61 14.96 -1.22
CA VAL A 61 2.74 16.37 -1.60
C VAL A 61 2.91 16.48 -3.10
N TYR A 62 2.27 17.49 -3.70
CA TYR A 62 2.44 17.85 -5.12
C TYR A 62 3.05 19.25 -5.21
N PRO A 63 4.39 19.37 -5.31
CA PRO A 63 5.06 20.66 -5.29
C PRO A 63 4.60 21.62 -6.40
N PHE A 64 4.24 21.08 -7.57
CA PHE A 64 3.75 21.85 -8.71
C PHE A 64 2.24 21.69 -8.93
N GLY A 65 1.48 21.34 -7.86
CA GLY A 65 0.04 21.11 -7.95
C GLY A 65 -0.29 20.01 -8.96
N ASP A 66 -1.20 20.29 -9.90
CA ASP A 66 -1.64 19.34 -10.93
C ASP A 66 -0.53 18.84 -11.87
N LEU A 67 0.63 19.46 -11.85
CA LEU A 67 1.80 19.06 -12.63
C LEU A 67 2.73 18.10 -11.86
N GLY A 68 2.38 17.72 -10.64
CA GLY A 68 3.17 16.80 -9.83
C GLY A 68 4.47 17.41 -9.33
N GLY A 69 5.60 16.90 -9.78
CA GLY A 69 6.94 17.35 -9.42
C GLY A 69 7.57 16.53 -8.30
N ALA A 70 8.87 16.74 -8.09
CA ALA A 70 9.65 16.00 -7.11
C ALA A 70 9.26 16.37 -5.67
N ALA A 71 8.85 15.38 -4.90
CA ALA A 71 8.53 15.50 -3.48
C ALA A 71 9.21 14.41 -2.65
N LEU A 72 10.48 14.12 -2.95
CA LEU A 72 11.28 13.09 -2.28
C LEU A 72 10.62 11.68 -2.33
N GLY A 73 9.94 11.36 -3.44
CA GLY A 73 9.23 10.10 -3.61
C GLY A 73 7.90 10.00 -2.86
N THR A 74 7.38 11.11 -2.37
CA THR A 74 6.09 11.19 -1.65
C THR A 74 4.95 11.76 -2.48
N GLU A 75 5.19 11.97 -3.78
CA GLU A 75 4.14 12.36 -4.72
C GLU A 75 3.18 11.21 -4.98
N GLY A 76 1.91 11.42 -4.70
CA GLY A 76 0.87 10.41 -4.90
C GLY A 76 0.00 10.20 -3.68
N PHE A 77 -0.75 9.14 -3.72
CA PHE A 77 -1.56 8.70 -2.60
C PHE A 77 -1.35 7.21 -2.32
N GLY A 78 -1.61 6.80 -1.10
CA GLY A 78 -1.66 5.41 -0.71
C GLY A 78 -2.96 5.13 0.02
N ASP A 79 -3.57 4.00 -0.26
CA ASP A 79 -4.71 3.50 0.51
C ASP A 79 -4.44 2.05 0.90
N THR A 80 -4.53 1.79 2.19
CA THR A 80 -4.31 0.44 2.71
C THR A 80 -5.41 0.09 3.69
N THR A 81 -6.19 -0.93 3.35
CA THR A 81 -7.15 -1.54 4.26
C THR A 81 -6.68 -2.93 4.64
N THR A 82 -6.60 -3.19 5.94
CA THR A 82 -6.30 -4.52 6.47
C THR A 82 -7.44 -5.00 7.36
N GLN A 83 -7.85 -6.24 7.15
CA GLN A 83 -8.86 -6.92 7.95
C GLN A 83 -8.28 -8.21 8.51
N LEU A 84 -8.52 -8.47 9.79
CA LEU A 84 -8.11 -9.69 10.47
C LEU A 84 -9.33 -10.29 11.17
N VAL A 85 -9.62 -11.54 10.85
CA VAL A 85 -10.58 -12.38 11.58
C VAL A 85 -9.80 -13.49 12.25
N THR A 86 -9.94 -13.66 13.53
CA THR A 86 -9.32 -14.74 14.29
C THR A 86 -10.37 -15.41 15.15
N ALA A 87 -10.42 -16.72 15.14
CA ALA A 87 -11.26 -17.50 16.03
C ALA A 87 -10.42 -18.61 16.68
N GLY A 88 -10.62 -18.84 17.94
CA GLY A 88 -9.89 -19.88 18.64
C GLY A 88 -10.73 -20.60 19.66
N HIS A 89 -10.23 -21.73 20.09
CA HIS A 89 -10.85 -22.53 21.13
C HIS A 89 -9.80 -23.21 22.01
N THR A 90 -10.19 -23.50 23.23
CA THR A 90 -9.49 -24.40 24.13
C THR A 90 -10.45 -25.47 24.56
N TYR A 91 -10.09 -26.75 24.41
CA TYR A 91 -10.88 -27.87 24.85
C TYR A 91 -10.10 -28.73 25.82
N THR A 92 -10.67 -28.94 27.02
CA THR A 92 -10.10 -29.77 28.07
C THR A 92 -10.72 -31.16 28.06
N PHE A 93 -9.98 -32.15 27.55
CA PHE A 93 -10.39 -33.56 27.56
C PHE A 93 -10.40 -34.13 28.98
N SER A 94 -9.34 -33.83 29.75
CA SER A 94 -9.15 -34.21 31.14
C SER A 94 -8.23 -33.22 31.86
N PRO A 95 -8.06 -33.27 33.16
CA PRO A 95 -7.12 -32.38 33.87
C PRO A 95 -5.67 -32.46 33.41
N THR A 96 -5.32 -33.52 32.69
CA THR A 96 -3.96 -33.76 32.17
C THR A 96 -3.86 -33.76 30.64
N PHE A 97 -4.97 -33.46 29.93
CA PHE A 97 -4.99 -33.44 28.46
C PHE A 97 -5.92 -32.34 27.95
N TYR A 98 -5.36 -31.40 27.21
CA TYR A 98 -6.11 -30.34 26.55
C TYR A 98 -5.57 -30.05 25.16
N MET A 99 -6.36 -29.40 24.38
CA MET A 99 -5.95 -28.84 23.08
C MET A 99 -6.38 -27.38 22.97
N ASP A 100 -5.61 -26.61 22.25
CA ASP A 100 -5.98 -25.29 21.74
C ASP A 100 -5.90 -25.26 20.22
N GLY A 101 -6.78 -24.48 19.63
CA GLY A 101 -6.77 -24.26 18.20
C GLY A 101 -7.08 -22.82 17.88
N VAL A 102 -6.46 -22.30 16.83
CA VAL A 102 -6.65 -20.94 16.34
C VAL A 102 -6.78 -20.97 14.82
N PHE A 103 -7.81 -20.34 14.30
CA PHE A 103 -7.96 -19.99 12.89
C PHE A 103 -7.75 -18.50 12.72
N GLY A 104 -6.90 -18.11 11.78
CA GLY A 104 -6.64 -16.73 11.38
C GLY A 104 -6.89 -16.52 9.90
N TYR A 105 -7.63 -15.46 9.57
CA TYR A 105 -7.77 -14.94 8.22
C TYR A 105 -7.34 -13.49 8.21
N THR A 106 -6.39 -13.17 7.33
CA THR A 106 -5.97 -11.79 7.07
C THR A 106 -6.23 -11.45 5.62
N ARG A 107 -6.79 -10.26 5.39
CA ARG A 107 -6.92 -9.64 4.08
C ARG A 107 -6.29 -8.26 4.13
N MET A 108 -5.42 -7.98 3.16
CA MET A 108 -4.88 -6.66 2.90
C MET A 108 -5.18 -6.27 1.46
N ASP A 109 -5.79 -5.11 1.29
CA ASP A 109 -5.95 -4.43 0.01
C ASP A 109 -5.11 -3.15 0.08
N GLN A 110 -4.18 -2.98 -0.84
CA GLN A 110 -3.30 -1.82 -0.94
C GLN A 110 -3.32 -1.26 -2.34
N GLU A 111 -3.50 0.03 -2.43
CA GLU A 111 -3.31 0.81 -3.65
C GLU A 111 -2.27 1.91 -3.38
N VAL A 112 -1.30 2.05 -4.27
CA VAL A 112 -0.42 3.22 -4.33
C VAL A 112 -0.68 3.89 -5.65
N GLY A 113 -1.23 5.08 -5.58
CA GLY A 113 -1.63 5.85 -6.73
C GLY A 113 -0.71 7.05 -6.97
N ILE A 114 -0.96 7.72 -8.09
CA ILE A 114 -0.13 8.82 -8.60
C ILE A 114 -1.00 9.98 -9.07
N PRO A 115 -0.44 11.18 -9.18
CA PRO A 115 -1.17 12.33 -9.76
C PRO A 115 -1.72 12.03 -11.14
N GLY A 116 -3.01 12.33 -11.33
CA GLY A 116 -3.70 12.12 -12.59
C GLY A 116 -4.01 10.66 -12.93
N GLN A 117 -3.89 9.73 -11.99
CA GLN A 117 -4.23 8.32 -12.21
C GLN A 117 -5.62 8.17 -12.84
N GLY A 118 -5.75 7.23 -13.78
CA GLY A 118 -6.98 6.99 -14.54
C GLY A 118 -7.22 7.95 -15.71
N ARG A 119 -6.39 8.99 -15.88
CA ARG A 119 -6.43 9.94 -17.01
C ARG A 119 -5.18 9.81 -17.86
N ASN A 120 -5.34 9.81 -19.15
CA ASN A 120 -4.21 9.77 -20.09
C ASN A 120 -3.67 11.19 -20.35
N VAL A 121 -3.15 11.84 -19.32
CA VAL A 121 -2.78 13.26 -19.36
C VAL A 121 -1.77 13.56 -20.47
N GLY A 122 -0.75 12.73 -20.64
CA GLY A 122 0.25 12.92 -21.69
C GLY A 122 -0.35 12.77 -23.08
N LEU A 123 -1.17 11.73 -23.31
CA LEU A 123 -1.74 11.41 -24.61
C LEU A 123 -2.91 12.33 -24.97
N ASP A 124 -3.84 12.54 -24.02
CA ASP A 124 -5.11 13.22 -24.30
C ASP A 124 -5.05 14.72 -24.03
N ASP A 125 -4.42 15.15 -22.94
CA ASP A 125 -4.34 16.57 -22.58
C ASP A 125 -3.14 17.27 -23.25
N TRP A 126 -1.96 16.65 -23.20
CA TRP A 126 -0.74 17.24 -23.73
C TRP A 126 -0.46 16.88 -25.19
N LYS A 127 -1.23 15.93 -25.75
CA LYS A 127 -1.09 15.50 -27.16
C LYS A 127 0.30 14.93 -27.50
N ILE A 128 0.98 14.32 -26.54
CA ILE A 128 2.29 13.70 -26.71
C ILE A 128 2.11 12.24 -27.14
N PRO A 129 2.39 11.87 -28.38
CA PRO A 129 2.25 10.50 -28.85
C PRO A 129 3.18 9.53 -28.08
N GLY A 130 2.70 8.31 -27.82
CA GLY A 130 3.48 7.28 -27.14
C GLY A 130 3.48 7.34 -25.61
N THR A 131 2.89 8.38 -25.01
CA THR A 131 2.69 8.45 -23.55
C THR A 131 1.49 7.61 -23.11
N ASN A 132 1.37 7.35 -21.80
CA ASN A 132 0.28 6.56 -21.18
C ASN A 132 0.05 5.19 -21.83
N GLY A 133 1.16 4.47 -22.14
CA GLY A 133 1.11 3.17 -22.80
C GLY A 133 0.78 3.22 -24.30
N GLY A 134 0.67 4.41 -24.88
CA GLY A 134 0.33 4.64 -26.27
C GLY A 134 -1.06 4.09 -26.63
N ARG A 135 -1.28 3.81 -27.91
CA ARG A 135 -2.59 3.33 -28.39
C ARG A 135 -2.98 1.97 -27.84
N GLN A 136 -2.01 1.12 -27.52
CA GLN A 136 -2.24 -0.25 -27.08
C GLN A 136 -2.92 -0.31 -25.70
N PHE A 137 -2.56 0.61 -24.81
CA PHE A 137 -3.02 0.62 -23.43
C PHE A 137 -3.82 1.89 -23.04
N ALA A 138 -4.20 2.70 -24.02
CA ALA A 138 -4.91 3.96 -23.76
C ALA A 138 -6.21 3.82 -22.98
N ASN A 139 -6.84 2.64 -23.01
CA ASN A 139 -8.06 2.33 -22.27
C ASN A 139 -7.80 1.62 -20.92
N ASP A 140 -6.55 1.35 -20.59
CA ASP A 140 -6.21 0.75 -19.30
C ASP A 140 -5.86 1.87 -18.30
N PRO A 141 -6.73 2.14 -17.31
CA PRO A 141 -6.55 3.23 -16.34
C PRO A 141 -5.28 3.10 -15.50
N ARG A 142 -4.67 1.92 -15.47
CA ARG A 142 -3.41 1.68 -14.76
C ARG A 142 -2.22 2.37 -15.40
N TYR A 143 -2.30 2.69 -16.68
CA TYR A 143 -1.30 3.47 -17.43
C TYR A 143 -1.60 4.97 -17.44
N GLY A 144 -2.69 5.39 -16.79
CA GLY A 144 -3.03 6.80 -16.61
C GLY A 144 -2.05 7.52 -15.70
N GLY A 145 -2.13 8.84 -15.70
CA GLY A 145 -1.32 9.73 -14.88
C GLY A 145 -0.39 10.63 -15.69
N LEU A 146 0.37 11.45 -14.98
CA LEU A 146 1.31 12.40 -15.54
C LEU A 146 2.57 11.70 -16.05
N PRO A 147 3.01 11.92 -17.31
CA PRO A 147 4.35 11.54 -17.74
C PRO A 147 5.43 12.33 -17.01
N GLN A 148 6.63 11.79 -16.94
CA GLN A 148 7.78 12.46 -16.36
C GLN A 148 8.49 13.30 -17.44
N LEU A 149 8.75 14.57 -17.12
CA LEU A 149 9.55 15.46 -17.98
C LEU A 149 10.75 15.97 -17.18
N THR A 150 11.94 15.84 -17.75
CA THR A 150 13.22 16.26 -17.14
C THR A 150 14.01 17.15 -18.09
N GLY A 151 15.05 17.82 -17.62
CA GLY A 151 15.96 18.62 -18.46
C GLY A 151 15.72 20.13 -18.44
N PHE A 152 14.79 20.62 -17.63
CA PHE A 152 14.48 22.06 -17.55
C PHE A 152 15.16 22.79 -16.39
N GLY A 153 16.21 22.22 -15.81
CA GLY A 153 16.82 22.78 -14.59
C GLY A 153 16.05 22.48 -13.29
N PHE A 154 14.96 21.71 -13.38
CA PHE A 154 14.25 21.17 -12.21
C PHE A 154 14.53 19.68 -12.08
N SER A 155 14.18 19.11 -10.93
CA SER A 155 14.29 17.67 -10.74
C SER A 155 13.44 16.90 -11.77
N TYR A 156 12.16 17.20 -11.86
CA TYR A 156 11.21 16.76 -12.90
C TYR A 156 9.83 17.43 -12.72
N ILE A 157 9.05 17.41 -13.81
CA ILE A 157 7.61 17.62 -13.81
C ILE A 157 6.96 16.25 -13.97
N GLY A 158 5.78 16.06 -13.45
CA GLY A 158 5.05 14.79 -13.49
C GLY A 158 5.40 13.88 -12.32
N VAL A 159 5.51 12.60 -12.56
CA VAL A 159 5.64 11.57 -11.52
C VAL A 159 6.97 10.85 -11.64
N GLY A 160 7.77 10.91 -10.55
CA GLY A 160 9.05 10.22 -10.46
C GLY A 160 8.96 8.75 -10.04
N ALA A 161 7.86 8.33 -9.44
CA ALA A 161 7.65 6.94 -9.03
C ALA A 161 7.40 6.05 -10.26
N THR A 162 8.48 5.53 -10.83
CA THR A 162 8.44 4.75 -12.10
C THR A 162 7.72 3.41 -11.94
N TRP A 163 7.65 2.89 -10.71
CA TRP A 163 7.01 1.63 -10.35
C TRP A 163 5.52 1.76 -10.03
N ALA A 164 5.02 2.97 -9.81
CA ALA A 164 3.61 3.23 -9.52
C ALA A 164 2.77 3.34 -10.82
N PRO A 165 1.46 3.08 -10.76
CA PRO A 165 0.71 2.66 -9.59
C PRO A 165 0.96 1.21 -9.19
N LEU A 166 0.64 0.87 -7.93
CA LEU A 166 0.72 -0.47 -7.41
C LEU A 166 -0.64 -0.87 -6.84
N PHE A 167 -1.10 -2.06 -7.23
CA PHE A 167 -2.30 -2.68 -6.69
C PHE A 167 -1.92 -4.02 -6.08
N ARG A 168 -2.19 -4.20 -4.80
CA ARG A 168 -1.81 -5.41 -4.09
C ARG A 168 -2.99 -5.91 -3.25
N LYS A 169 -3.31 -7.18 -3.42
CA LYS A 169 -4.31 -7.88 -2.62
C LYS A 169 -3.69 -9.14 -2.06
N GLU A 170 -3.59 -9.18 -0.75
CA GLU A 170 -3.08 -10.35 -0.03
C GLU A 170 -4.18 -10.98 0.79
N ARG A 171 -4.16 -12.32 0.83
CA ARG A 171 -4.97 -13.10 1.75
C ARG A 171 -4.11 -14.17 2.39
N SER A 172 -4.28 -14.33 3.68
CA SER A 172 -3.60 -15.37 4.45
C SER A 172 -4.60 -16.13 5.28
N TYR A 173 -4.51 -17.44 5.20
CA TYR A 173 -5.29 -18.37 6.01
C TYR A 173 -4.31 -19.18 6.84
N THR A 174 -4.49 -19.18 8.15
CA THR A 174 -3.67 -19.97 9.07
C THR A 174 -4.59 -20.76 9.96
N TYR A 175 -4.31 -22.02 10.13
CA TYR A 175 -4.93 -22.85 11.14
C TYR A 175 -3.84 -23.48 11.99
N GLN A 176 -3.91 -23.29 13.29
CA GLN A 176 -2.98 -23.88 14.25
C GLN A 176 -3.75 -24.70 15.25
N THR A 177 -3.25 -25.88 15.57
CA THR A 177 -3.74 -26.67 16.69
C THR A 177 -2.59 -27.25 17.47
N ASN A 178 -2.69 -27.19 18.80
CA ASN A 178 -1.70 -27.71 19.71
C ASN A 178 -2.39 -28.64 20.71
N PHE A 179 -1.68 -29.65 21.11
CA PHE A 179 -2.08 -30.60 22.14
C PHE A 179 -1.05 -30.61 23.25
N SER A 180 -1.52 -30.67 24.47
CA SER A 180 -0.67 -30.81 25.66
C SER A 180 -1.18 -31.96 26.53
N LYS A 181 -0.29 -32.89 26.86
CA LYS A 181 -0.62 -34.06 27.68
C LYS A 181 0.45 -34.30 28.74
N ILE A 182 0.00 -34.49 29.96
CA ILE A 182 0.82 -34.89 31.09
C ILE A 182 0.56 -36.36 31.42
N LYS A 183 1.64 -37.17 31.53
CA LYS A 183 1.58 -38.58 31.92
C LYS A 183 2.70 -38.90 32.90
N GLY A 184 2.38 -39.04 34.17
CA GLY A 184 3.40 -39.20 35.22
C GLY A 184 4.31 -37.96 35.28
N ALA A 185 5.61 -38.17 35.17
CA ALA A 185 6.61 -37.10 35.14
C ALA A 185 6.84 -36.48 33.77
N HIS A 186 6.15 -36.97 32.75
CA HIS A 186 6.36 -36.50 31.33
C HIS A 186 5.29 -35.49 30.96
N GLU A 187 5.72 -34.33 30.41
CA GLU A 187 4.89 -33.38 29.69
C GLU A 187 5.22 -33.49 28.20
N MET A 188 4.17 -33.69 27.38
CA MET A 188 4.26 -33.82 25.93
C MET A 188 3.45 -32.71 25.27
N ARG A 189 4.05 -32.06 24.25
CA ARG A 189 3.39 -31.05 23.43
C ARG A 189 3.65 -31.38 21.97
N TRP A 190 2.61 -31.26 21.15
CA TRP A 190 2.71 -31.41 19.68
C TRP A 190 1.63 -30.58 19.03
N GLY A 191 1.82 -30.24 17.77
CA GLY A 191 0.88 -29.41 17.04
C GLY A 191 1.07 -29.49 15.55
N PHE A 192 0.18 -28.81 14.87
CA PHE A 192 0.15 -28.73 13.40
C PHE A 192 -0.32 -27.32 12.98
N GLU A 193 0.37 -26.72 11.98
CA GLU A 193 0.04 -25.38 11.48
C GLU A 193 0.16 -25.33 9.95
N PRO A 194 -0.94 -25.56 9.19
CA PRO A 194 -0.99 -25.22 7.78
C PRO A 194 -1.24 -23.73 7.59
N ARG A 195 -0.57 -23.18 6.58
CA ARG A 195 -0.75 -21.80 6.12
C ARG A 195 -0.93 -21.76 4.61
N ARG A 196 -1.91 -20.98 4.15
CA ARG A 196 -2.09 -20.65 2.74
C ARG A 196 -1.97 -19.15 2.57
N LEU A 197 -1.11 -18.74 1.64
CA LEU A 197 -0.92 -17.35 1.24
C LEU A 197 -1.40 -17.18 -0.20
N GLU A 198 -2.13 -16.13 -0.46
CA GLU A 198 -2.56 -15.71 -1.79
C GLU A 198 -2.11 -14.26 -1.98
N LEU A 199 -1.39 -14.01 -3.08
CA LEU A 199 -0.94 -12.70 -3.46
C LEU A 199 -1.38 -12.41 -4.90
N ASN A 200 -2.16 -11.35 -5.06
CA ASN A 200 -2.42 -10.73 -6.34
C ASN A 200 -1.75 -9.36 -6.33
N HIS A 201 -0.69 -9.23 -7.11
CA HIS A 201 0.12 -8.05 -7.18
C HIS A 201 0.22 -7.58 -8.62
N TRP A 202 -0.01 -6.30 -8.84
CA TRP A 202 0.20 -5.65 -10.12
C TRP A 202 0.92 -4.33 -9.91
N GLN A 203 1.97 -4.13 -10.68
CA GLN A 203 2.66 -2.88 -10.89
C GLN A 203 3.18 -2.86 -12.33
N PRO A 204 3.53 -1.69 -12.89
CA PRO A 204 4.13 -1.67 -14.22
C PRO A 204 5.44 -2.47 -14.26
N GLU A 205 5.54 -3.43 -15.17
CA GLU A 205 6.77 -4.20 -15.42
C GLU A 205 7.84 -3.34 -16.13
N THR A 206 7.39 -2.34 -16.89
CA THR A 206 8.24 -1.38 -17.55
C THR A 206 8.37 -0.10 -16.74
N GLN A 207 9.58 0.42 -16.63
CA GLN A 207 9.77 1.75 -16.04
C GLN A 207 9.06 2.81 -16.88
N ASN A 208 8.51 3.81 -16.20
CA ASN A 208 7.82 4.95 -16.84
C ASN A 208 6.68 4.56 -17.80
N PRO A 209 5.68 3.79 -17.39
CA PRO A 209 4.59 3.35 -18.28
C PRO A 209 3.77 4.53 -18.84
N ARG A 210 3.87 5.71 -18.24
CA ARG A 210 3.22 6.95 -18.68
C ARG A 210 4.06 7.74 -19.67
N GLY A 211 5.31 7.36 -19.86
CA GLY A 211 6.32 8.08 -20.63
C GLY A 211 7.26 8.88 -19.73
N ALA A 212 8.53 8.89 -20.12
CA ALA A 212 9.56 9.76 -19.58
C ALA A 212 10.29 10.43 -20.73
N ILE A 213 10.36 11.75 -20.70
CA ILE A 213 10.97 12.56 -21.74
C ILE A 213 12.04 13.43 -21.10
N SER A 214 13.26 13.32 -21.60
CA SER A 214 14.38 14.17 -21.17
C SER A 214 14.72 15.14 -22.30
N PHE A 215 14.86 16.40 -21.94
CA PHE A 215 15.33 17.45 -22.81
C PHE A 215 16.82 17.69 -22.52
N ALA A 216 17.64 17.72 -23.55
CA ALA A 216 19.08 17.97 -23.48
C ALA A 216 19.37 19.46 -23.55
#